data_966c44ed317b0fbeef66c33454a84e39
#
_entry.id   966c44ed317b0fbeef66c33454a84e39
#
_cell.length_a   1.000
_cell.length_b   1.000
_cell.length_c   1.000
_cell.angle_alpha   90.00
_cell.angle_beta   90.00
_cell.angle_gamma   90.00
#
_symmetry.space_group_name_H-M   'P 1'
#
loop_
_entity.id
_entity.type
_entity.pdbx_description
1 polymer ?
#
loop_
_entity_poly.entity_id
_entity_poly.type
_entity_poly.pdbx_seq_one_letter_code
_entity_poly.pdbx_strand_id
1 'polypeptide(L)'
;MKYVLLALTLLALTVAPAVASVPDDLQRVSVTIKAGSAQGSGTLVTRKIGEDTVTFVWTAAHVVDGLRTTRTVVTPQGTPRILVEYRDAEIVQERQQDGRRVGEVKYDCKVVKVSDADYGEDLALLMVRCKGAYPLNICAKFHQDTNYIPPIGIELSHCGSLLGQFGANSYTTGVLSQTGRTLAMKGANTKVFDQVTAVAFPGSSGGGMFLKENGEYIGMLTQGVMKLQGFNFIVPVRRIHSWAKDAKIEWAMNPDVSMPTLKEIDAIPVEDAGQSPGGYPQRNPAGGPPDEGAASANPPFDFNDAINWVSKFVRSLRRG
;
A
#
# COMPACT_ATOMS: atom_id res chain seq x y z
N MET A 1 47.43 -37.30 51.21
CA MET A 1 46.79 -37.25 49.89
C MET A 1 45.65 -36.25 49.96
N LYS A 2 45.81 -35.06 49.38
CA LYS A 2 44.80 -34.00 49.41
C LYS A 2 44.03 -34.06 48.07
N TYR A 3 42.75 -34.32 48.13
CA TYR A 3 41.87 -34.29 46.97
C TYR A 3 41.41 -32.83 46.73
N VAL A 4 41.82 -32.24 45.61
CA VAL A 4 41.36 -30.96 45.16
C VAL A 4 40.08 -31.22 44.29
N LEU A 5 38.90 -30.82 44.79
CA LEU A 5 37.68 -30.89 44.08
C LEU A 5 37.66 -29.65 43.17
N LEU A 6 37.75 -29.81 41.83
CA LEU A 6 37.60 -28.79 40.84
C LEU A 6 36.10 -28.69 40.51
N ALA A 7 35.42 -27.68 41.05
CA ALA A 7 34.02 -27.37 40.67
C ALA A 7 34.01 -26.61 39.33
N LEU A 8 33.66 -27.28 38.25
CA LEU A 8 33.37 -26.66 36.95
C LEU A 8 31.97 -26.04 37.03
N THR A 9 31.89 -24.74 37.25
CA THR A 9 30.65 -23.97 37.07
C THR A 9 30.42 -23.79 35.57
N LEU A 10 29.50 -24.58 35.00
CA LEU A 10 29.03 -24.44 33.65
C LEU A 10 28.12 -23.19 33.62
N LEU A 11 28.63 -22.05 33.16
CA LEU A 11 27.85 -20.84 32.93
C LEU A 11 27.04 -21.07 31.65
N ALA A 12 25.81 -21.56 31.80
CA ALA A 12 24.85 -21.62 30.68
C ALA A 12 24.48 -20.19 30.30
N LEU A 13 25.11 -19.66 29.25
CA LEU A 13 24.61 -18.48 28.59
C LEU A 13 23.25 -18.83 27.99
N THR A 14 22.18 -18.50 28.69
CA THR A 14 20.84 -18.46 28.10
C THR A 14 20.81 -17.29 27.15
N VAL A 15 21.01 -17.54 25.85
CA VAL A 15 20.70 -16.57 24.82
C VAL A 15 19.18 -16.39 24.85
N ALA A 16 18.72 -15.33 25.51
CA ALA A 16 17.32 -14.95 25.44
C ALA A 16 16.98 -14.73 23.97
N PRO A 17 15.87 -15.30 23.47
CA PRO A 17 15.44 -14.99 22.10
C PRO A 17 15.29 -13.46 21.98
N ALA A 18 15.96 -12.86 21.01
CA ALA A 18 15.82 -11.44 20.73
C ALA A 18 14.34 -11.19 20.42
N VAL A 19 13.68 -10.40 21.26
CA VAL A 19 12.32 -9.93 20.99
C VAL A 19 12.41 -9.06 19.76
N ALA A 20 11.72 -9.44 18.68
CA ALA A 20 11.69 -8.66 17.46
C ALA A 20 11.22 -7.22 17.79
N SER A 21 11.94 -6.23 17.31
CA SER A 21 11.57 -4.83 17.49
C SER A 21 10.45 -4.45 16.53
N VAL A 22 9.68 -3.41 16.85
CA VAL A 22 8.63 -2.91 15.94
C VAL A 22 9.16 -2.65 14.52
N PRO A 23 10.32 -1.99 14.32
CA PRO A 23 10.93 -1.85 12.99
C PRO A 23 11.16 -3.18 12.26
N ASP A 24 11.67 -4.21 12.96
CA ASP A 24 11.90 -5.52 12.34
C ASP A 24 10.57 -6.16 11.87
N ASP A 25 9.53 -6.08 12.70
CA ASP A 25 8.21 -6.59 12.34
C ASP A 25 7.62 -5.84 11.13
N LEU A 26 7.79 -4.51 11.05
CA LEU A 26 7.33 -3.71 9.91
C LEU A 26 8.10 -4.07 8.64
N GLN A 27 9.40 -4.30 8.71
CA GLN A 27 10.19 -4.75 7.57
C GLN A 27 9.77 -6.16 7.10
N ARG A 28 9.37 -7.04 8.02
CA ARG A 28 8.90 -8.40 7.70
C ARG A 28 7.55 -8.43 6.99
N VAL A 29 6.71 -7.40 7.15
CA VAL A 29 5.42 -7.30 6.46
C VAL A 29 5.46 -6.38 5.24
N SER A 30 6.62 -5.81 4.91
CA SER A 30 6.77 -4.90 3.76
C SER A 30 7.39 -5.61 2.56
N VAL A 31 6.92 -5.28 1.37
CA VAL A 31 7.41 -5.83 0.09
C VAL A 31 7.54 -4.73 -0.96
N THR A 32 8.45 -4.95 -1.92
CA THR A 32 8.47 -4.23 -3.19
C THR A 32 7.49 -4.90 -4.15
N ILE A 33 6.66 -4.12 -4.83
CA ILE A 33 5.79 -4.60 -5.91
C ILE A 33 6.39 -4.17 -7.24
N LYS A 34 6.46 -5.12 -8.19
CA LYS A 34 6.80 -4.88 -9.58
C LYS A 34 5.60 -5.17 -10.45
N ALA A 35 5.14 -4.15 -11.15
CA ALA A 35 3.94 -4.18 -11.99
C ALA A 35 4.29 -3.68 -13.41
N GLY A 36 4.83 -4.54 -14.26
CA GLY A 36 5.41 -4.15 -15.55
C GLY A 36 6.63 -3.25 -15.35
N SER A 37 6.58 -2.02 -15.84
CA SER A 37 7.63 -1.01 -15.63
C SER A 37 7.49 -0.21 -14.34
N ALA A 38 6.32 -0.27 -13.68
CA ALA A 38 6.08 0.42 -12.42
C ALA A 38 6.63 -0.39 -11.24
N GLN A 39 7.06 0.34 -10.20
CA GLN A 39 7.44 -0.23 -8.92
C GLN A 39 6.78 0.55 -7.78
N GLY A 40 6.38 -0.16 -6.75
CA GLY A 40 5.76 0.40 -5.55
C GLY A 40 6.05 -0.46 -4.33
N SER A 41 5.36 -0.14 -3.26
CA SER A 41 5.43 -0.86 -1.98
C SER A 41 4.11 -1.57 -1.70
N GLY A 42 4.17 -2.59 -0.86
CA GLY A 42 2.99 -3.28 -0.37
C GLY A 42 3.15 -3.76 1.07
N THR A 43 2.03 -4.08 1.69
CA THR A 43 1.95 -4.55 3.07
C THR A 43 1.27 -5.92 3.11
N LEU A 44 1.96 -6.91 3.71
CA LEU A 44 1.51 -8.31 3.77
C LEU A 44 0.49 -8.52 4.89
N VAL A 45 -0.53 -9.30 4.57
CA VAL A 45 -1.52 -9.84 5.51
C VAL A 45 -1.71 -11.32 5.22
N THR A 46 -1.29 -12.19 6.12
CA THR A 46 -1.44 -13.63 5.96
C THR A 46 -2.64 -14.14 6.78
N ARG A 47 -3.49 -14.91 6.14
CA ARG A 47 -4.71 -15.46 6.71
C ARG A 47 -4.77 -16.98 6.50
N LYS A 48 -5.55 -17.67 7.32
CA LYS A 48 -5.79 -19.11 7.18
C LYS A 48 -7.08 -19.36 6.39
N ILE A 49 -7.01 -20.21 5.37
CA ILE A 49 -8.16 -20.69 4.59
C ILE A 49 -8.11 -22.23 4.60
N GLY A 50 -8.97 -22.87 5.38
CA GLY A 50 -8.86 -24.31 5.64
C GLY A 50 -7.55 -24.63 6.35
N GLU A 51 -6.75 -25.52 5.78
CA GLU A 51 -5.42 -25.89 6.32
C GLU A 51 -4.29 -25.02 5.72
N ASP A 52 -4.55 -24.29 4.65
CA ASP A 52 -3.56 -23.46 3.96
C ASP A 52 -3.41 -22.08 4.59
N THR A 53 -2.22 -21.50 4.51
CA THR A 53 -2.02 -20.06 4.68
C THR A 53 -2.04 -19.38 3.31
N VAL A 54 -2.78 -18.27 3.21
CA VAL A 54 -2.87 -17.44 2.02
C VAL A 54 -2.48 -16.03 2.39
N THR A 55 -1.61 -15.44 1.60
CA THR A 55 -1.09 -14.09 1.87
C THR A 55 -1.64 -13.09 0.87
N PHE A 56 -2.12 -12.00 1.40
CA PHE A 56 -2.61 -10.84 0.65
C PHE A 56 -1.61 -9.69 0.76
N VAL A 57 -1.67 -8.78 -0.23
CA VAL A 57 -0.82 -7.59 -0.27
C VAL A 57 -1.70 -6.37 -0.50
N TRP A 58 -1.70 -5.46 0.46
CA TRP A 58 -2.32 -4.16 0.32
C TRP A 58 -1.36 -3.20 -0.36
N THR A 59 -1.83 -2.46 -1.36
CA THR A 59 -1.05 -1.48 -2.12
C THR A 59 -1.94 -0.40 -2.73
N ALA A 60 -1.33 0.62 -3.33
CA ALA A 60 -2.05 1.64 -4.08
C ALA A 60 -2.45 1.13 -5.48
N ALA A 61 -3.64 1.55 -5.95
CA ALA A 61 -4.14 1.13 -7.26
C ALA A 61 -3.22 1.60 -8.40
N HIS A 62 -2.69 2.83 -8.32
CA HIS A 62 -1.81 3.37 -9.35
C HIS A 62 -0.51 2.55 -9.52
N VAL A 63 -0.11 1.76 -8.52
CA VAL A 63 1.05 0.85 -8.62
C VAL A 63 0.77 -0.29 -9.61
N VAL A 64 -0.47 -0.79 -9.64
CA VAL A 64 -0.87 -1.94 -10.47
C VAL A 64 -1.63 -1.56 -11.75
N ASP A 65 -1.88 -0.29 -11.99
CA ASP A 65 -2.60 0.23 -13.18
C ASP A 65 -2.02 -0.30 -14.49
N GLY A 66 -0.71 -0.39 -14.60
CA GLY A 66 -0.01 -0.88 -15.79
C GLY A 66 -0.22 -2.37 -16.09
N LEU A 67 -0.86 -3.12 -15.18
CA LEU A 67 -1.20 -4.53 -15.37
C LEU A 67 -2.59 -4.72 -15.99
N ARG A 68 -3.41 -3.66 -16.00
CA ARG A 68 -4.77 -3.68 -16.52
C ARG A 68 -4.77 -3.94 -18.02
N THR A 69 -5.59 -4.88 -18.45
CA THR A 69 -5.82 -5.22 -19.87
C THR A 69 -7.31 -5.32 -20.13
N THR A 70 -7.72 -5.04 -21.36
CA THR A 70 -9.11 -5.17 -21.77
C THR A 70 -9.21 -6.00 -23.03
N ARG A 71 -10.22 -6.86 -23.12
CA ARG A 71 -10.56 -7.58 -24.35
C ARG A 71 -12.05 -7.57 -24.59
N THR A 72 -12.45 -7.46 -25.85
CA THR A 72 -13.86 -7.61 -26.22
C THR A 72 -14.20 -9.10 -26.37
N VAL A 73 -15.21 -9.54 -25.68
CA VAL A 73 -15.79 -10.89 -25.81
C VAL A 73 -17.23 -10.77 -26.30
N VAL A 74 -17.67 -11.71 -27.11
CA VAL A 74 -19.07 -11.78 -27.57
C VAL A 74 -19.82 -12.71 -26.64
N THR A 75 -20.92 -12.22 -26.04
CA THR A 75 -21.79 -13.07 -25.20
C THR A 75 -22.51 -14.12 -26.05
N PRO A 76 -23.05 -15.20 -25.47
CA PRO A 76 -23.86 -16.17 -26.20
C PRO A 76 -25.06 -15.56 -26.96
N GLN A 77 -25.51 -14.37 -26.52
CA GLN A 77 -26.59 -13.60 -27.16
C GLN A 77 -26.08 -12.66 -28.29
N GLY A 78 -24.80 -12.76 -28.68
CA GLY A 78 -24.20 -11.95 -29.73
C GLY A 78 -23.84 -10.51 -29.32
N THR A 79 -24.01 -10.13 -28.04
CA THR A 79 -23.69 -8.76 -27.57
C THR A 79 -22.21 -8.64 -27.22
N PRO A 80 -21.47 -7.65 -27.76
CA PRO A 80 -20.09 -7.41 -27.35
C PRO A 80 -20.02 -6.90 -25.92
N ARG A 81 -19.13 -7.49 -25.14
CA ARG A 81 -18.83 -7.08 -23.76
C ARG A 81 -17.33 -6.86 -23.60
N ILE A 82 -16.94 -5.80 -22.94
CA ILE A 82 -15.54 -5.57 -22.56
C ILE A 82 -15.27 -6.34 -21.27
N LEU A 83 -14.32 -7.25 -21.32
CA LEU A 83 -13.78 -7.94 -20.14
C LEU A 83 -12.51 -7.22 -19.71
N VAL A 84 -12.44 -6.89 -18.43
CA VAL A 84 -11.26 -6.31 -17.79
C VAL A 84 -10.51 -7.40 -17.04
N GLU A 85 -9.22 -7.49 -17.29
CA GLU A 85 -8.33 -8.46 -16.66
C GLU A 85 -7.05 -7.74 -16.21
N TYR A 86 -6.41 -8.27 -15.19
CA TYR A 86 -5.11 -7.80 -14.73
C TYR A 86 -4.09 -8.92 -14.89
N ARG A 87 -2.93 -8.58 -15.44
CA ARG A 87 -1.76 -9.47 -15.38
C ARG A 87 -1.28 -9.57 -13.93
N ASP A 88 -0.50 -10.60 -13.63
CA ASP A 88 0.11 -10.76 -12.32
C ASP A 88 1.16 -9.67 -12.05
N ALA A 89 1.23 -9.23 -10.81
CA ALA A 89 2.35 -8.49 -10.26
C ALA A 89 3.40 -9.47 -9.70
N GLU A 90 4.65 -9.05 -9.60
CA GLU A 90 5.67 -9.73 -8.78
C GLU A 90 5.86 -8.96 -7.49
N ILE A 91 5.86 -9.65 -6.35
CA ILE A 91 6.38 -9.08 -5.09
C ILE A 91 7.77 -9.58 -4.82
N VAL A 92 8.61 -8.70 -4.28
CA VAL A 92 9.97 -9.01 -3.83
C VAL A 92 10.10 -8.62 -2.37
N GLN A 93 10.46 -9.58 -1.53
CA GLN A 93 10.76 -9.33 -0.13
C GLN A 93 12.22 -9.60 0.17
N GLU A 94 12.90 -8.63 0.76
CA GLU A 94 14.23 -8.84 1.28
C GLU A 94 14.20 -9.71 2.55
N ARG A 95 15.10 -10.67 2.61
CA ARG A 95 15.33 -11.48 3.81
C ARG A 95 16.48 -10.90 4.59
N GLN A 96 16.23 -10.69 5.87
CA GLN A 96 17.24 -10.19 6.80
C GLN A 96 17.53 -11.25 7.87
N GLN A 97 18.78 -11.31 8.25
CA GLN A 97 19.26 -12.08 9.39
C GLN A 97 20.30 -11.23 10.13
N ASP A 98 20.11 -11.07 11.45
CA ASP A 98 20.99 -10.27 12.31
C ASP A 98 21.23 -8.84 11.77
N GLY A 99 20.16 -8.20 11.27
CA GLY A 99 20.20 -6.85 10.69
C GLY A 99 20.89 -6.76 9.33
N ARG A 100 21.22 -7.87 8.68
CA ARG A 100 21.86 -7.92 7.37
C ARG A 100 20.96 -8.55 6.33
N ARG A 101 20.93 -7.97 5.12
CA ARG A 101 20.29 -8.59 3.97
C ARG A 101 21.05 -9.88 3.61
N VAL A 102 20.35 -11.01 3.65
CA VAL A 102 20.89 -12.35 3.31
C VAL A 102 20.34 -12.89 2.00
N GLY A 103 19.33 -12.25 1.42
CA GLY A 103 18.73 -12.66 0.15
C GLY A 103 17.40 -11.96 -0.10
N GLU A 104 16.69 -12.47 -1.10
CA GLU A 104 15.33 -12.04 -1.42
C GLU A 104 14.49 -13.24 -1.83
N VAL A 105 13.18 -13.13 -1.63
CA VAL A 105 12.19 -14.06 -2.18
C VAL A 105 11.25 -13.31 -3.10
N LYS A 106 10.76 -14.01 -4.15
CA LYS A 106 9.87 -13.45 -5.16
C LYS A 106 8.66 -14.34 -5.30
N TYR A 107 7.50 -13.72 -5.43
CA TYR A 107 6.26 -14.43 -5.68
C TYR A 107 5.39 -13.65 -6.66
N ASP A 108 4.71 -14.39 -7.54
CA ASP A 108 3.67 -13.83 -8.37
C ASP A 108 2.40 -13.59 -7.54
N CYS A 109 1.73 -12.49 -7.83
CA CYS A 109 0.51 -12.06 -7.15
C CYS A 109 -0.60 -11.76 -8.14
N LYS A 110 -1.74 -12.42 -7.95
CA LYS A 110 -2.98 -12.08 -8.64
C LYS A 110 -3.56 -10.79 -8.06
N VAL A 111 -4.05 -9.90 -8.92
CA VAL A 111 -4.87 -8.75 -8.50
C VAL A 111 -6.27 -9.26 -8.15
N VAL A 112 -6.71 -9.04 -6.92
CA VAL A 112 -8.02 -9.49 -6.39
C VAL A 112 -9.05 -8.39 -6.49
N LYS A 113 -8.70 -7.17 -6.07
CA LYS A 113 -9.63 -6.04 -6.03
C LYS A 113 -8.87 -4.73 -6.25
N VAL A 114 -9.46 -3.82 -7.02
CA VAL A 114 -8.90 -2.49 -7.32
C VAL A 114 -9.98 -1.44 -7.23
N SER A 115 -9.63 -0.32 -6.60
CA SER A 115 -10.38 0.94 -6.63
C SER A 115 -9.54 1.97 -7.36
N ASP A 116 -10.02 2.45 -8.50
CA ASP A 116 -9.28 3.31 -9.43
C ASP A 116 -8.55 4.46 -8.72
N ALA A 117 -7.36 4.79 -9.21
CA ALA A 117 -6.50 5.81 -8.61
C ALA A 117 -7.03 7.23 -8.79
N ASP A 118 -7.69 7.51 -9.91
CA ASP A 118 -8.18 8.84 -10.27
C ASP A 118 -9.62 9.08 -9.77
N TYR A 119 -10.47 8.06 -9.87
CA TYR A 119 -11.92 8.16 -9.61
C TYR A 119 -12.38 7.38 -8.37
N GLY A 120 -11.59 6.42 -7.90
CA GLY A 120 -11.85 5.56 -6.75
C GLY A 120 -11.08 5.96 -5.50
N GLU A 121 -10.68 4.96 -4.72
CA GLU A 121 -10.00 5.14 -3.44
C GLU A 121 -8.47 5.03 -3.53
N ASP A 122 -7.91 4.75 -4.72
CA ASP A 122 -6.49 4.46 -4.95
C ASP A 122 -5.98 3.29 -4.09
N LEU A 123 -6.78 2.23 -4.04
CA LEU A 123 -6.49 1.03 -3.22
C LEU A 123 -6.51 -0.22 -4.09
N ALA A 124 -5.60 -1.15 -3.81
CA ALA A 124 -5.59 -2.47 -4.43
C ALA A 124 -5.26 -3.56 -3.41
N LEU A 125 -5.90 -4.70 -3.58
CA LEU A 125 -5.65 -5.94 -2.86
C LEU A 125 -5.15 -6.99 -3.85
N LEU A 126 -3.97 -7.55 -3.57
CA LEU A 126 -3.40 -8.66 -4.34
C LEU A 126 -3.37 -9.92 -3.48
N MET A 127 -3.27 -11.09 -4.10
CA MET A 127 -3.11 -12.37 -3.44
C MET A 127 -1.89 -13.10 -4.00
N VAL A 128 -0.99 -13.52 -3.12
CA VAL A 128 0.16 -14.34 -3.49
C VAL A 128 -0.32 -15.68 -4.03
N ARG A 129 0.15 -16.07 -5.21
CA ARG A 129 -0.30 -17.32 -5.85
C ARG A 129 0.19 -18.57 -5.14
N CYS A 130 1.35 -18.50 -4.50
CA CYS A 130 1.91 -19.62 -3.75
C CYS A 130 1.26 -19.69 -2.36
N LYS A 131 0.46 -20.73 -2.10
CA LYS A 131 -0.04 -21.04 -0.76
C LYS A 131 1.12 -21.41 0.16
N GLY A 132 1.01 -21.04 1.43
CA GLY A 132 2.08 -21.32 2.39
C GLY A 132 3.35 -20.49 2.19
N ALA A 133 3.33 -19.47 1.28
CA ALA A 133 4.47 -18.60 1.03
C ALA A 133 4.97 -17.90 2.30
N TYR A 134 4.04 -17.53 3.18
CA TYR A 134 4.33 -16.86 4.44
C TYR A 134 3.59 -17.54 5.61
N PRO A 135 4.23 -17.61 6.79
CA PRO A 135 3.56 -18.05 8.01
C PRO A 135 2.58 -16.99 8.54
N LEU A 136 1.62 -17.40 9.37
CA LEU A 136 0.55 -16.54 9.91
C LEU A 136 1.04 -15.29 10.66
N ASN A 137 2.23 -15.32 11.25
CA ASN A 137 2.81 -14.20 11.96
C ASN A 137 3.37 -13.10 11.03
N ILE A 138 3.42 -13.35 9.72
CA ILE A 138 3.69 -12.30 8.71
C ILE A 138 2.36 -11.68 8.33
N CYS A 139 1.90 -10.79 9.19
CA CYS A 139 0.58 -10.18 9.07
C CYS A 139 0.63 -8.79 9.72
N ALA A 140 0.42 -7.75 8.91
CA ALA A 140 0.25 -6.39 9.42
C ALA A 140 -1.02 -6.28 10.26
N LYS A 141 -0.94 -5.57 11.37
CA LYS A 141 -2.05 -5.33 12.29
C LYS A 141 -2.73 -4.01 11.93
N PHE A 142 -3.87 -4.08 11.28
CA PHE A 142 -4.67 -2.88 11.00
C PHE A 142 -5.32 -2.37 12.28
N HIS A 143 -5.31 -1.06 12.46
CA HIS A 143 -6.08 -0.42 13.52
C HIS A 143 -7.57 -0.70 13.28
N GLN A 144 -8.26 -1.27 14.28
CA GLN A 144 -9.61 -1.82 14.09
C GLN A 144 -10.75 -0.80 14.28
N ASP A 145 -10.49 0.35 14.90
CA ASP A 145 -11.49 1.42 14.95
C ASP A 145 -11.68 2.03 13.56
N THR A 146 -12.84 1.78 12.98
CA THR A 146 -13.21 2.24 11.63
C THR A 146 -13.34 3.76 11.50
N ASN A 147 -13.40 4.49 12.61
CA ASN A 147 -13.48 5.95 12.67
C ASN A 147 -12.23 6.60 13.25
N TYR A 148 -11.15 5.84 13.40
CA TYR A 148 -9.93 6.31 14.04
C TYR A 148 -9.37 7.56 13.38
N ILE A 149 -9.20 8.61 14.17
CA ILE A 149 -8.52 9.85 13.81
C ILE A 149 -7.33 10.01 14.76
N PRO A 150 -6.11 9.73 14.30
CA PRO A 150 -4.94 9.85 15.17
C PRO A 150 -4.72 11.33 15.57
N PRO A 151 -4.20 11.60 16.78
CA PRO A 151 -3.85 12.96 17.19
C PRO A 151 -2.68 13.50 16.35
N ILE A 152 -2.73 14.80 16.04
CA ILE A 152 -1.63 15.50 15.36
C ILE A 152 -0.37 15.43 16.24
N GLY A 153 0.79 15.18 15.61
CA GLY A 153 2.06 15.03 16.29
C GLY A 153 2.37 13.59 16.74
N ILE A 154 1.44 12.64 16.61
CA ILE A 154 1.75 11.24 16.90
C ILE A 154 2.90 10.73 16.01
N GLU A 155 3.82 9.99 16.60
CA GLU A 155 4.95 9.42 15.88
C GLU A 155 4.51 8.25 14.99
N LEU A 156 4.99 8.29 13.76
CA LEU A 156 4.67 7.33 12.71
C LEU A 156 5.92 6.68 12.16
N SER A 157 5.76 5.47 11.68
CA SER A 157 6.75 4.71 10.92
C SER A 157 6.21 4.36 9.56
N HIS A 158 7.05 4.49 8.54
CA HIS A 158 6.78 3.98 7.19
C HIS A 158 7.83 2.91 6.86
N CYS A 159 7.39 1.81 6.29
CA CYS A 159 8.28 0.81 5.72
C CYS A 159 7.85 0.54 4.29
N GLY A 160 8.80 0.63 3.35
CA GLY A 160 8.52 0.49 1.94
C GLY A 160 9.77 0.50 1.06
N SER A 161 9.57 0.66 -0.24
CA SER A 161 10.60 0.55 -1.27
C SER A 161 10.92 1.92 -1.85
N LEU A 162 11.70 2.70 -1.11
CA LEU A 162 12.15 4.03 -1.55
C LEU A 162 13.01 3.89 -2.81
N LEU A 163 12.62 4.54 -3.89
CA LEU A 163 13.23 4.36 -5.22
C LEU A 163 13.10 2.91 -5.77
N GLY A 164 12.00 2.24 -5.43
CA GLY A 164 11.71 0.88 -5.85
C GLY A 164 12.65 -0.15 -5.21
N GLN A 165 13.06 -1.15 -5.98
CA GLN A 165 13.93 -2.23 -5.48
C GLN A 165 15.27 -1.74 -4.93
N PHE A 166 15.78 -0.59 -5.38
CA PHE A 166 17.04 -0.04 -4.90
C PHE A 166 17.00 0.30 -3.40
N GLY A 167 15.93 0.90 -2.94
CA GLY A 167 15.69 1.21 -1.52
C GLY A 167 14.63 0.30 -0.90
N ALA A 168 14.57 -0.96 -1.33
CA ALA A 168 13.64 -1.94 -0.76
C ALA A 168 13.78 -2.04 0.75
N ASN A 169 12.64 -2.26 1.43
CA ASN A 169 12.58 -2.48 2.87
C ASN A 169 13.13 -1.32 3.72
N SER A 170 13.13 -0.11 3.17
CA SER A 170 13.57 1.09 3.90
C SER A 170 12.56 1.47 4.98
N TYR A 171 13.08 1.68 6.19
CA TYR A 171 12.32 2.17 7.34
C TYR A 171 12.55 3.66 7.52
N THR A 172 11.48 4.45 7.57
CA THR A 172 11.53 5.89 7.83
C THR A 172 10.53 6.28 8.91
N THR A 173 10.76 7.39 9.59
CA THR A 173 9.89 7.90 10.64
C THR A 173 9.44 9.33 10.35
N GLY A 174 8.35 9.72 10.98
CA GLY A 174 7.80 11.06 10.92
C GLY A 174 6.69 11.22 11.92
N VAL A 175 5.86 12.23 11.72
CA VAL A 175 4.67 12.49 12.53
C VAL A 175 3.45 12.72 11.65
N LEU A 176 2.27 12.54 12.21
CA LEU A 176 1.05 13.03 11.62
C LEU A 176 1.02 14.56 11.74
N SER A 177 1.07 15.26 10.64
CA SER A 177 1.12 16.73 10.63
C SER A 177 -0.25 17.38 10.45
N GLN A 178 -1.21 16.68 9.82
CA GLN A 178 -2.59 17.13 9.70
C GLN A 178 -3.51 15.97 9.34
N THR A 179 -4.78 16.05 9.76
CA THR A 179 -5.84 15.10 9.40
C THR A 179 -6.89 15.77 8.53
N GLY A 180 -7.59 14.98 7.73
CA GLY A 180 -8.78 15.45 7.02
C GLY A 180 -8.51 16.44 5.88
N ARG A 181 -7.32 16.41 5.25
CA ARG A 181 -7.04 17.20 4.05
C ARG A 181 -7.90 16.72 2.89
N THR A 182 -8.74 17.62 2.38
CA THR A 182 -9.53 17.33 1.18
C THR A 182 -8.73 17.71 -0.05
N LEU A 183 -8.42 16.74 -0.90
CA LEU A 183 -7.73 16.95 -2.15
C LEU A 183 -8.68 16.68 -3.32
N ALA A 184 -8.60 17.53 -4.35
CA ALA A 184 -9.31 17.29 -5.60
C ALA A 184 -8.65 16.13 -6.35
N MET A 185 -9.49 15.19 -6.78
CA MET A 185 -9.13 14.11 -7.69
C MET A 185 -9.71 14.37 -9.06
N LYS A 186 -9.33 13.58 -10.06
CA LYS A 186 -9.94 13.70 -11.39
C LYS A 186 -11.46 13.47 -11.33
N GLY A 187 -12.20 14.06 -12.25
CA GLY A 187 -13.66 13.94 -12.32
C GLY A 187 -14.43 14.73 -11.26
N ALA A 188 -13.86 15.83 -10.74
CA ALA A 188 -14.45 16.71 -9.71
C ALA A 188 -14.74 16.02 -8.36
N ASN A 189 -14.24 14.81 -8.14
CA ASN A 189 -14.34 14.15 -6.86
C ASN A 189 -13.30 14.71 -5.88
N THR A 190 -13.66 14.79 -4.62
CA THR A 190 -12.75 15.14 -3.54
C THR A 190 -12.57 13.95 -2.61
N LYS A 191 -11.35 13.72 -2.14
CA LYS A 191 -11.04 12.65 -1.19
C LYS A 191 -10.31 13.21 0.02
N VAL A 192 -10.55 12.57 1.16
CA VAL A 192 -9.92 12.96 2.44
C VAL A 192 -8.64 12.16 2.63
N PHE A 193 -7.55 12.87 2.89
CA PHE A 193 -6.23 12.32 3.19
C PHE A 193 -5.72 12.83 4.52
N ASP A 194 -4.81 12.10 5.13
CA ASP A 194 -4.03 12.60 6.25
C ASP A 194 -2.62 12.94 5.77
N GLN A 195 -2.04 14.02 6.31
CA GLN A 195 -0.73 14.52 5.94
C GLN A 195 0.31 14.06 6.95
N VAL A 196 1.44 13.57 6.45
CA VAL A 196 2.53 13.00 7.27
C VAL A 196 3.89 13.56 6.86
N THR A 197 4.85 13.55 7.79
CA THR A 197 6.22 14.03 7.55
C THR A 197 7.23 12.92 7.27
N ALA A 198 6.83 11.65 7.38
CA ALA A 198 7.72 10.53 7.05
C ALA A 198 8.31 10.69 5.65
N VAL A 199 9.60 10.39 5.51
CA VAL A 199 10.29 10.50 4.22
C VAL A 199 9.73 9.49 3.23
N ALA A 200 9.39 9.96 2.03
CA ALA A 200 8.89 9.16 0.93
C ALA A 200 9.52 9.57 -0.39
N PHE A 201 9.71 8.60 -1.28
CA PHE A 201 10.24 8.78 -2.63
C PHE A 201 9.38 7.98 -3.62
N PRO A 202 9.53 8.17 -4.95
CA PRO A 202 8.93 7.27 -5.93
C PRO A 202 9.24 5.82 -5.57
N GLY A 203 8.22 4.96 -5.58
CA GLY A 203 8.31 3.58 -5.09
C GLY A 203 7.82 3.37 -3.66
N SER A 204 7.70 4.41 -2.83
CA SER A 204 7.07 4.30 -1.50
C SER A 204 5.56 4.12 -1.54
N SER A 205 4.92 4.49 -2.66
CA SER A 205 3.46 4.35 -2.87
C SER A 205 2.98 2.92 -2.62
N GLY A 206 1.89 2.78 -1.88
CA GLY A 206 1.32 1.51 -1.47
C GLY A 206 1.90 0.94 -0.18
N GLY A 207 3.00 1.51 0.34
CA GLY A 207 3.58 1.10 1.62
C GLY A 207 2.78 1.57 2.82
N GLY A 208 2.80 0.77 3.89
CA GLY A 208 2.08 1.04 5.11
C GLY A 208 2.64 2.23 5.89
N MET A 209 1.72 2.95 6.54
CA MET A 209 2.02 3.91 7.59
C MET A 209 1.51 3.33 8.90
N PHE A 210 2.36 3.30 9.89
CA PHE A 210 2.14 2.58 11.14
C PHE A 210 2.34 3.52 12.34
N LEU A 211 1.61 3.28 13.43
CA LEU A 211 1.93 3.86 14.73
C LEU A 211 3.31 3.34 15.17
N LYS A 212 4.23 4.25 15.47
CA LYS A 212 5.61 3.88 15.88
C LYS A 212 5.65 3.10 17.18
N GLU A 213 4.69 3.35 18.06
CA GLU A 213 4.62 2.75 19.40
C GLU A 213 4.35 1.23 19.34
N ASN A 214 3.37 0.81 18.52
CA ASN A 214 2.86 -0.56 18.56
C ASN A 214 2.82 -1.26 17.19
N GLY A 215 3.21 -0.56 16.10
CA GLY A 215 3.23 -1.11 14.75
C GLY A 215 1.85 -1.31 14.12
N GLU A 216 0.79 -0.69 14.66
CA GLU A 216 -0.53 -0.75 14.04
C GLU A 216 -0.60 0.07 12.75
N TYR A 217 -1.15 -0.53 11.71
CA TYR A 217 -1.34 0.08 10.40
C TYR A 217 -2.49 1.09 10.44
N ILE A 218 -2.18 2.36 10.15
CA ILE A 218 -3.15 3.46 10.21
C ILE A 218 -3.40 4.12 8.86
N GLY A 219 -2.74 3.69 7.82
CA GLY A 219 -2.95 4.24 6.47
C GLY A 219 -1.92 3.76 5.47
N MET A 220 -2.14 4.14 4.23
CA MET A 220 -1.31 3.76 3.10
C MET A 220 -0.73 4.99 2.43
N LEU A 221 0.57 5.02 2.23
CA LEU A 221 1.23 6.10 1.50
C LEU A 221 0.81 6.06 0.02
N THR A 222 0.30 7.18 -0.48
CA THR A 222 -0.17 7.28 -1.87
C THR A 222 0.51 8.39 -2.64
N GLN A 223 0.56 9.59 -2.10
CA GLN A 223 1.05 10.76 -2.81
C GLN A 223 2.05 11.55 -1.96
N GLY A 224 2.98 12.22 -2.63
CA GLY A 224 3.91 13.15 -2.01
C GLY A 224 4.28 14.26 -2.98
N VAL A 225 4.64 15.41 -2.46
CA VAL A 225 5.20 16.50 -3.28
C VAL A 225 6.67 16.22 -3.50
N MET A 226 7.02 15.64 -4.64
CA MET A 226 8.37 15.13 -4.97
C MET A 226 9.53 16.08 -4.67
N LYS A 227 9.28 17.39 -4.57
CA LYS A 227 10.30 18.41 -4.27
C LYS A 227 10.27 18.91 -2.83
N LEU A 228 9.29 18.47 -2.03
CA LEU A 228 9.12 18.89 -0.63
C LEU A 228 9.10 17.63 0.23
N GLN A 229 10.27 17.26 0.73
CA GLN A 229 10.36 16.14 1.70
C GLN A 229 9.57 16.47 2.96
N GLY A 230 8.90 15.45 3.52
CA GLY A 230 8.06 15.64 4.70
C GLY A 230 6.69 16.26 4.41
N PHE A 231 6.27 16.30 3.15
CA PHE A 231 4.91 16.71 2.76
C PHE A 231 4.25 15.60 1.94
N ASN A 232 3.81 14.58 2.65
CA ASN A 232 3.26 13.37 2.04
C ASN A 232 1.84 13.12 2.55
N PHE A 233 1.05 12.37 1.76
CA PHE A 233 -0.33 12.04 2.05
C PHE A 233 -0.53 10.54 2.11
N ILE A 234 -1.37 10.13 3.05
CA ILE A 234 -1.81 8.75 3.20
C ILE A 234 -3.31 8.64 2.97
N VAL A 235 -3.74 7.52 2.39
CA VAL A 235 -5.12 7.07 2.49
C VAL A 235 -5.30 6.58 3.93
N PRO A 236 -6.09 7.28 4.79
CA PRO A 236 -6.21 6.89 6.19
C PRO A 236 -6.96 5.58 6.36
N VAL A 237 -6.67 4.85 7.43
CA VAL A 237 -7.26 3.53 7.70
C VAL A 237 -8.78 3.54 7.70
N ARG A 238 -9.42 4.62 8.16
CA ARG A 238 -10.88 4.78 8.13
C ARG A 238 -11.46 4.73 6.71
N ARG A 239 -10.75 5.28 5.69
CA ARG A 239 -11.15 5.14 4.28
C ARG A 239 -10.91 3.72 3.77
N ILE A 240 -9.81 3.09 4.19
CA ILE A 240 -9.51 1.70 3.83
C ILE A 240 -10.59 0.78 4.38
N HIS A 241 -11.04 0.96 5.62
CA HIS A 241 -12.16 0.21 6.20
C HIS A 241 -13.45 0.41 5.43
N SER A 242 -13.79 1.66 5.08
CA SER A 242 -15.00 1.96 4.32
C SER A 242 -14.99 1.22 2.97
N TRP A 243 -13.89 1.35 2.22
CA TRP A 243 -13.76 0.66 0.95
C TRP A 243 -13.77 -0.87 1.09
N ALA A 244 -13.05 -1.42 2.07
CA ALA A 244 -13.00 -2.85 2.31
C ALA A 244 -14.40 -3.42 2.58
N LYS A 245 -15.24 -2.69 3.34
CA LYS A 245 -16.64 -3.03 3.61
C LYS A 245 -17.48 -3.03 2.33
N ASP A 246 -17.41 -1.94 1.55
CA ASP A 246 -18.18 -1.79 0.32
C ASP A 246 -17.77 -2.84 -0.72
N ALA A 247 -16.48 -3.14 -0.79
CA ALA A 247 -15.90 -4.17 -1.67
C ALA A 247 -16.06 -5.60 -1.13
N LYS A 248 -16.56 -5.79 0.10
CA LYS A 248 -16.72 -7.09 0.80
C LYS A 248 -15.40 -7.85 0.96
N ILE A 249 -14.34 -7.13 1.28
CA ILE A 249 -12.99 -7.68 1.50
C ILE A 249 -12.42 -7.37 2.89
N GLU A 250 -13.28 -7.05 3.88
CA GLU A 250 -12.88 -6.76 5.27
C GLU A 250 -12.05 -7.89 5.89
N TRP A 251 -12.30 -9.12 5.49
CA TRP A 251 -11.54 -10.29 5.89
C TRP A 251 -10.04 -10.20 5.57
N ALA A 252 -9.64 -9.37 4.62
CA ALA A 252 -8.22 -9.17 4.27
C ALA A 252 -7.48 -8.21 5.21
N MET A 253 -8.17 -7.60 6.18
CA MET A 253 -7.56 -6.67 7.14
C MET A 253 -8.04 -6.87 8.58
N ASN A 254 -9.23 -7.45 8.77
CA ASN A 254 -9.81 -7.70 10.09
C ASN A 254 -9.75 -9.21 10.41
N PRO A 255 -8.98 -9.64 11.42
CA PRO A 255 -8.87 -11.05 11.80
C PRO A 255 -10.17 -11.67 12.31
N ASP A 256 -11.10 -10.87 12.83
CA ASP A 256 -12.38 -11.32 13.37
C ASP A 256 -13.42 -11.62 12.27
N VAL A 257 -13.18 -11.16 11.05
CA VAL A 257 -14.05 -11.46 9.91
C VAL A 257 -13.64 -12.80 9.29
N SER A 258 -14.62 -13.69 9.13
CA SER A 258 -14.40 -15.01 8.56
C SER A 258 -13.87 -14.94 7.13
N MET A 259 -12.89 -15.78 6.82
CA MET A 259 -12.32 -15.87 5.49
C MET A 259 -13.29 -16.56 4.53
N PRO A 260 -13.50 -16.00 3.32
CA PRO A 260 -14.17 -16.73 2.24
C PRO A 260 -13.27 -17.85 1.72
N THR A 261 -13.87 -18.77 0.99
CA THR A 261 -13.12 -19.79 0.24
C THR A 261 -12.34 -19.17 -0.93
N LEU A 262 -11.31 -19.84 -1.41
CA LEU A 262 -10.57 -19.37 -2.60
C LEU A 262 -11.49 -19.20 -3.83
N LYS A 263 -12.50 -20.05 -3.99
CA LYS A 263 -13.48 -19.95 -5.07
C LYS A 263 -14.31 -18.67 -4.96
N GLU A 264 -14.70 -18.28 -3.76
CA GLU A 264 -15.43 -17.04 -3.51
C GLU A 264 -14.53 -15.83 -3.74
N ILE A 265 -13.26 -15.89 -3.33
CA ILE A 265 -12.27 -14.83 -3.63
C ILE A 265 -12.08 -14.67 -5.14
N ASP A 266 -11.97 -15.78 -5.87
CA ASP A 266 -11.83 -15.76 -7.33
C ASP A 266 -13.07 -15.21 -8.06
N ALA A 267 -14.24 -15.25 -7.43
CA ALA A 267 -15.47 -14.70 -7.96
C ALA A 267 -15.67 -13.20 -7.68
N ILE A 268 -14.82 -12.57 -6.87
CA ILE A 268 -14.90 -11.12 -6.59
C ILE A 268 -14.64 -10.36 -7.89
N PRO A 269 -15.53 -9.41 -8.28
CA PRO A 269 -15.24 -8.51 -9.40
C PRO A 269 -13.99 -7.68 -9.11
N VAL A 270 -13.01 -7.73 -10.00
CA VAL A 270 -11.70 -7.11 -9.76
C VAL A 270 -11.81 -5.59 -9.60
N GLU A 271 -12.64 -4.92 -10.39
CA GLU A 271 -12.88 -3.48 -10.28
C GLU A 271 -14.16 -3.19 -9.49
N ASP A 272 -14.23 -1.98 -8.90
CA ASP A 272 -15.45 -1.52 -8.23
C ASP A 272 -16.58 -1.30 -9.24
N ALA A 273 -17.82 -1.44 -8.80
CA ALA A 273 -18.98 -1.18 -9.63
C ALA A 273 -18.97 0.29 -10.11
N GLY A 274 -19.19 0.50 -11.40
CA GLY A 274 -19.15 1.83 -12.02
C GLY A 274 -17.77 2.26 -12.54
N GLN A 275 -16.71 1.53 -12.25
CA GLN A 275 -15.37 1.73 -12.84
C GLN A 275 -15.19 0.99 -14.19
N SER A 276 -16.24 0.35 -14.69
CA SER A 276 -16.24 -0.36 -15.98
C SER A 276 -16.07 0.60 -17.17
N PRO A 277 -15.49 0.11 -18.29
CA PRO A 277 -14.99 0.94 -19.41
C PRO A 277 -16.01 1.85 -20.14
N GLY A 278 -17.29 1.81 -19.76
CA GLY A 278 -18.32 2.69 -20.33
C GLY A 278 -18.71 3.87 -19.42
N GLY A 279 -18.22 3.93 -18.18
CA GLY A 279 -18.59 4.95 -17.18
C GLY A 279 -17.55 6.05 -16.93
N TYR A 280 -16.30 5.84 -17.36
CA TYR A 280 -15.23 6.83 -17.23
C TYR A 280 -14.66 7.20 -18.60
N PRO A 281 -14.25 8.47 -18.80
CA PRO A 281 -13.58 8.87 -20.04
C PRO A 281 -12.33 8.00 -20.22
N GLN A 282 -12.22 7.35 -21.38
CA GLN A 282 -11.07 6.53 -21.77
C GLN A 282 -9.78 7.32 -21.55
N ARG A 283 -8.84 6.81 -20.78
CA ARG A 283 -7.47 7.32 -20.78
C ARG A 283 -6.93 7.24 -22.21
N ASN A 284 -6.70 8.40 -22.84
CA ASN A 284 -5.99 8.45 -24.11
C ASN A 284 -4.53 8.00 -23.81
N PRO A 285 -4.01 6.94 -24.43
CA PRO A 285 -2.64 6.51 -24.23
C PRO A 285 -1.59 7.48 -24.75
N ALA A 286 -2.00 8.54 -25.49
CA ALA A 286 -1.15 9.63 -25.93
C ALA A 286 -1.57 10.88 -25.14
N GLY A 287 -0.74 11.29 -24.16
CA GLY A 287 -0.97 12.44 -23.29
C GLY A 287 -1.17 13.76 -24.03
N GLY A 288 -2.43 14.07 -24.39
CA GLY A 288 -2.88 15.38 -24.80
C GLY A 288 -3.73 16.02 -23.70
N PRO A 289 -3.70 17.36 -23.55
CA PRO A 289 -4.46 18.05 -22.51
C PRO A 289 -5.97 17.93 -22.78
N PRO A 290 -6.82 17.86 -21.72
CA PRO A 290 -8.27 17.91 -21.87
C PRO A 290 -8.75 19.32 -22.17
N ASP A 291 -9.85 19.41 -22.96
CA ASP A 291 -10.56 20.64 -23.32
C ASP A 291 -11.01 21.42 -22.07
N GLU A 292 -10.72 22.73 -22.09
CA GLU A 292 -11.18 23.69 -21.09
C GLU A 292 -12.62 24.09 -21.36
N GLY A 293 -13.53 23.84 -20.43
CA GLY A 293 -14.89 24.38 -20.48
C GLY A 293 -15.74 24.02 -19.25
N ALA A 294 -15.66 24.83 -18.22
CA ALA A 294 -16.73 25.35 -17.37
C ALA A 294 -16.18 25.83 -16.01
N ALA A 295 -16.16 27.13 -15.81
CA ALA A 295 -15.78 27.78 -14.57
C ALA A 295 -16.90 27.63 -13.52
N SER A 296 -16.56 27.19 -12.32
CA SER A 296 -17.36 27.39 -11.12
C SER A 296 -16.49 27.93 -9.96
N ALA A 297 -17.11 28.73 -9.13
CA ALA A 297 -16.50 29.55 -8.12
C ALA A 297 -15.69 28.76 -7.08
N ASN A 298 -14.48 29.26 -6.77
CA ASN A 298 -13.46 28.70 -5.88
C ASN A 298 -12.99 27.30 -6.28
N PRO A 299 -11.94 27.19 -7.10
CA PRO A 299 -11.38 25.89 -7.43
C PRO A 299 -10.84 25.22 -6.17
N PRO A 300 -11.14 23.92 -5.97
CA PRO A 300 -10.43 23.15 -4.98
C PRO A 300 -8.94 23.20 -5.32
N PHE A 301 -8.09 23.21 -4.30
CA PHE A 301 -6.64 23.27 -4.40
C PHE A 301 -6.12 22.21 -5.39
N ASP A 302 -5.73 22.64 -6.59
CA ASP A 302 -5.14 21.74 -7.60
C ASP A 302 -3.68 21.50 -7.22
N PHE A 303 -3.37 20.25 -6.97
CA PHE A 303 -2.03 19.79 -6.64
C PHE A 303 -0.97 20.13 -7.72
N ASN A 304 -1.38 20.11 -8.99
CA ASN A 304 -0.52 20.49 -10.10
C ASN A 304 -0.26 22.01 -10.13
N ASP A 305 -1.22 22.82 -9.71
CA ASP A 305 -1.06 24.26 -9.57
C ASP A 305 -0.11 24.59 -8.40
N ALA A 306 -0.15 23.85 -7.30
CA ALA A 306 0.82 24.01 -6.21
C ALA A 306 2.24 23.68 -6.67
N ILE A 307 2.44 22.62 -7.45
CA ILE A 307 3.75 22.28 -8.03
C ILE A 307 4.22 23.37 -9.00
N ASN A 308 3.33 23.88 -9.84
CA ASN A 308 3.63 24.96 -10.79
C ASN A 308 3.93 26.26 -10.07
N TRP A 309 3.17 26.60 -9.00
CA TRP A 309 3.42 27.78 -8.17
C TRP A 309 4.77 27.69 -7.45
N VAL A 310 5.08 26.58 -6.77
CA VAL A 310 6.37 26.34 -6.11
C VAL A 310 7.51 26.39 -7.12
N SER A 311 7.33 25.83 -8.31
CA SER A 311 8.34 25.89 -9.38
C SER A 311 8.59 27.30 -9.89
N LYS A 312 7.54 28.14 -9.99
CA LYS A 312 7.64 29.55 -10.34
C LYS A 312 8.30 30.36 -9.21
N PHE A 313 7.92 30.10 -7.96
CA PHE A 313 8.47 30.77 -6.79
C PHE A 313 9.97 30.50 -6.63
N VAL A 314 10.41 29.24 -6.73
CA VAL A 314 11.84 28.87 -6.67
C VAL A 314 12.65 29.49 -7.82
N ARG A 315 12.06 29.63 -9.03
CA ARG A 315 12.71 30.33 -10.14
C ARG A 315 12.83 31.83 -9.89
N SER A 316 11.87 32.46 -9.19
CA SER A 316 11.95 33.88 -8.83
C SER A 316 13.06 34.16 -7.81
N LEU A 317 13.27 33.26 -6.83
CA LEU A 317 14.34 33.37 -5.83
C LEU A 317 15.76 33.19 -6.40
N ARG A 318 15.91 32.58 -7.58
CA ARG A 318 17.19 32.42 -8.28
C ARG A 318 17.55 33.59 -9.20
N ARG A 319 16.67 34.58 -9.36
CA ARG A 319 16.85 35.74 -10.22
C ARG A 319 17.00 37.05 -9.45
N GLY A 320 16.95 37.03 -8.14
CA GLY A 320 17.33 38.08 -7.22
C GLY A 320 18.63 37.68 -6.48
#